data_abf814968d7fe677c78844997f47ff11
#
_entry.id   abf814968d7fe677c78844997f47ff11
#
_cell.length_a   1.000
_cell.length_b   1.000
_cell.length_c   1.000
_cell.angle_alpha   90.00
_cell.angle_beta   90.00
_cell.angle_gamma   90.00
#
_symmetry.space_group_name_H-M   'P 1'
#
loop_
_entity.id
_entity.type
_entity.pdbx_description
1 polymer ?
#
loop_
_entity_poly.entity_id
_entity_poly.type
_entity_poly.pdbx_seq_one_letter_code
_entity_poly.pdbx_strand_id
1 'polypeptide(L)'
;MKSSGRDDRLSSIGGMAARFGLETHVLRHWEDVGLLTPGRDGAGRRRYGEDDLVRIAVILRSKAAGMSLEQIGIMLDAGAADRHRVLEEHIADLDRRMAEMERSREMTEHALRCRAHDIATCPRFKDAVADLVAGGSRAHWA
;
A
#
# COMPACT_ATOMS: atom_id res chain seq x y z
N MET A 1 -4.12 -36.59 13.10
CA MET A 1 -2.71 -36.28 12.86
C MET A 1 -2.32 -36.41 11.39
N LYS A 2 -3.02 -35.79 10.49
CA LYS A 2 -2.59 -35.70 9.08
C LYS A 2 -3.05 -34.37 8.48
N SER A 3 -2.42 -33.28 8.90
CA SER A 3 -2.58 -31.98 8.29
C SER A 3 -1.30 -31.49 7.59
N SER A 4 -0.35 -32.39 7.36
CA SER A 4 0.95 -32.05 6.79
C SER A 4 0.91 -31.69 5.30
N GLY A 5 -0.15 -31.98 4.56
CA GLY A 5 -0.21 -31.73 3.13
C GLY A 5 -0.68 -30.33 2.72
N ARG A 6 -1.46 -29.66 3.56
CA ARG A 6 -1.89 -28.27 3.33
C ARG A 6 -0.90 -27.27 3.88
N ASP A 7 -0.30 -27.59 5.02
CA ASP A 7 0.71 -26.76 5.67
C ASP A 7 2.00 -26.66 4.83
N ASP A 8 2.37 -27.74 4.17
CA ASP A 8 3.59 -27.83 3.38
C ASP A 8 3.55 -26.96 2.12
N ARG A 9 2.37 -26.77 1.52
CA ARG A 9 2.20 -25.88 0.35
C ARG A 9 2.20 -24.40 0.72
N LEU A 10 1.68 -24.08 1.90
CA LEU A 10 1.64 -22.69 2.39
C LEU A 10 3.02 -22.23 2.87
N SER A 11 3.90 -23.14 3.23
CA SER A 11 5.21 -22.81 3.76
C SER A 11 6.32 -22.71 2.70
N SER A 12 6.10 -23.13 1.45
CA SER A 12 7.05 -22.93 0.36
C SER A 12 6.94 -21.53 -0.23
N ILE A 13 8.01 -21.06 -0.90
CA ILE A 13 7.98 -19.78 -1.61
C ILE A 13 6.87 -19.75 -2.68
N GLY A 14 6.70 -20.84 -3.42
CA GLY A 14 5.66 -20.95 -4.44
C GLY A 14 4.25 -20.91 -3.85
N GLY A 15 4.01 -21.64 -2.76
CA GLY A 15 2.74 -21.62 -2.05
C GLY A 15 2.40 -20.27 -1.45
N MET A 16 3.38 -19.62 -0.84
CA MET A 16 3.22 -18.30 -0.24
C MET A 16 2.96 -17.22 -1.29
N ALA A 17 3.72 -17.23 -2.39
CA ALA A 17 3.51 -16.32 -3.51
C ALA A 17 2.12 -16.48 -4.13
N ALA A 18 1.71 -17.72 -4.38
CA ALA A 18 0.40 -18.04 -4.96
C ALA A 18 -0.76 -17.55 -4.07
N ARG A 19 -0.61 -17.64 -2.75
CA ARG A 19 -1.63 -17.18 -1.79
C ARG A 19 -1.94 -15.68 -1.95
N PHE A 20 -0.95 -14.88 -2.27
CA PHE A 20 -1.08 -13.43 -2.43
C PHE A 20 -1.12 -12.95 -3.89
N GLY A 21 -1.12 -13.88 -4.83
CA GLY A 21 -1.08 -13.54 -6.26
C GLY A 21 0.22 -12.87 -6.68
N LEU A 22 1.33 -13.22 -6.04
CA LEU A 22 2.65 -12.67 -6.29
C LEU A 22 3.53 -13.63 -7.08
N GLU A 23 4.48 -13.07 -7.82
CA GLU A 23 5.56 -13.85 -8.39
C GLU A 23 6.61 -14.17 -7.32
N THR A 24 7.26 -15.32 -7.43
CA THR A 24 8.25 -15.77 -6.42
C THR A 24 9.44 -14.82 -6.30
N HIS A 25 9.83 -14.17 -7.41
CA HIS A 25 10.94 -13.20 -7.38
C HIS A 25 10.66 -11.98 -6.50
N VAL A 26 9.39 -11.63 -6.31
CA VAL A 26 8.99 -10.53 -5.41
C VAL A 26 9.36 -10.87 -3.96
N LEU A 27 9.03 -12.09 -3.52
CA LEU A 27 9.38 -12.54 -2.17
C LEU A 27 10.89 -12.67 -1.97
N ARG A 28 11.62 -13.12 -3.00
CA ARG A 28 13.10 -13.15 -2.96
C ARG A 28 13.68 -11.75 -2.83
N HIS A 29 13.13 -10.80 -3.58
CA HIS A 29 13.56 -9.40 -3.48
C HIS A 29 13.32 -8.84 -2.09
N TRP A 30 12.16 -9.10 -1.49
CA TRP A 30 11.85 -8.65 -0.13
C TRP A 30 12.77 -9.28 0.92
N GLU A 31 13.18 -10.52 0.70
CA GLU A 31 14.22 -11.15 1.54
C GLU A 31 15.57 -10.44 1.38
N ASP A 32 15.98 -10.16 0.12
CA ASP A 32 17.24 -9.48 -0.19
C ASP A 32 17.35 -8.10 0.44
N VAL A 33 16.25 -7.37 0.50
CA VAL A 33 16.21 -6.02 1.13
C VAL A 33 15.89 -6.07 2.63
N GLY A 34 15.82 -7.24 3.23
CA GLY A 34 15.65 -7.43 4.67
C GLY A 34 14.23 -7.27 5.19
N LEU A 35 13.21 -7.24 4.32
CA LEU A 35 11.81 -7.19 4.74
C LEU A 35 11.28 -8.53 5.25
N LEU A 36 11.82 -9.63 4.73
CA LEU A 36 11.46 -10.99 5.09
C LEU A 36 12.70 -11.77 5.51
N THR A 37 12.56 -12.61 6.51
CA THR A 37 13.60 -13.53 6.98
C THR A 37 13.02 -14.91 7.17
N PRO A 38 12.62 -15.60 6.07
CA PRO A 38 12.04 -16.93 6.19
C PRO A 38 13.05 -17.93 6.74
N GLY A 39 12.56 -18.93 7.46
CA GLY A 39 13.38 -20.06 7.87
C GLY A 39 13.83 -20.90 6.68
N ARG A 40 14.70 -21.85 6.93
CA ARG A 40 15.17 -22.84 5.95
C ARG A 40 14.90 -24.23 6.46
N ASP A 41 14.51 -25.16 5.57
CA ASP A 41 14.42 -26.59 5.89
C ASP A 41 15.80 -27.26 5.81
N GLY A 42 15.85 -28.57 6.09
CA GLY A 42 17.08 -29.36 6.04
C GLY A 42 17.76 -29.42 4.67
N ALA A 43 17.02 -29.08 3.58
CA ALA A 43 17.54 -29.01 2.21
C ALA A 43 17.90 -27.56 1.79
N GLY A 44 17.85 -26.61 2.70
CA GLY A 44 18.16 -25.21 2.44
C GLY A 44 17.05 -24.42 1.73
N ARG A 45 15.86 -25.00 1.57
CA ARG A 45 14.71 -24.35 0.93
C ARG A 45 14.01 -23.43 1.91
N ARG A 46 13.47 -22.30 1.39
CA ARG A 46 12.71 -21.32 2.18
C ARG A 46 11.45 -21.93 2.78
N ARG A 47 11.21 -21.61 4.05
CA ARG A 47 10.02 -22.02 4.79
C ARG A 47 9.39 -20.79 5.44
N TYR A 48 8.13 -20.53 5.08
CA TYR A 48 7.36 -19.40 5.58
C TYR A 48 6.39 -19.87 6.66
N GLY A 49 6.37 -19.18 7.79
CA GLY A 49 5.42 -19.41 8.88
C GLY A 49 4.28 -18.40 8.89
N GLU A 50 3.42 -18.48 9.91
CA GLU A 50 2.30 -17.55 10.10
C GLU A 50 2.73 -16.09 10.23
N ASP A 51 3.85 -15.84 10.92
CA ASP A 51 4.38 -14.50 11.10
C ASP A 51 4.81 -13.88 9.76
N ASP A 52 5.37 -14.69 8.88
CA ASP A 52 5.71 -14.26 7.52
C ASP A 52 4.47 -13.92 6.71
N LEU A 53 3.40 -14.68 6.89
CA LEU A 53 2.10 -14.46 6.26
C LEU A 53 1.55 -13.08 6.63
N VAL A 54 1.51 -12.77 7.91
CA VAL A 54 1.07 -11.47 8.42
C VAL A 54 1.99 -10.37 7.90
N ARG A 55 3.29 -10.59 7.92
CA ARG A 55 4.29 -9.62 7.47
C ARG A 55 4.13 -9.29 5.98
N ILE A 56 3.92 -10.28 5.13
CA ILE A 56 3.64 -10.11 3.70
C ILE A 56 2.36 -9.29 3.50
N ALA A 57 1.30 -9.60 4.23
CA ALA A 57 0.03 -8.86 4.15
C ALA A 57 0.20 -7.40 4.56
N VAL A 58 0.98 -7.11 5.60
CA VAL A 58 1.30 -5.75 6.03
C VAL A 58 2.09 -5.01 4.94
N ILE A 59 3.10 -5.65 4.35
CA ILE A 59 3.89 -5.07 3.25
C ILE A 59 2.99 -4.69 2.08
N LEU A 60 2.12 -5.61 1.65
CA LEU A 60 1.20 -5.36 0.52
C LEU A 60 0.25 -4.21 0.80
N ARG A 61 -0.35 -4.17 1.98
CA ARG A 61 -1.28 -3.10 2.36
C ARG A 61 -0.57 -1.75 2.45
N SER A 62 0.62 -1.73 3.00
CA SER A 62 1.41 -0.51 3.14
C SER A 62 1.89 0.02 1.78
N LYS A 63 2.30 -0.86 0.87
CA LYS A 63 2.62 -0.49 -0.51
C LYS A 63 1.41 0.11 -1.23
N ALA A 64 0.26 -0.51 -1.10
CA ALA A 64 -0.99 0.00 -1.67
C ALA A 64 -1.36 1.38 -1.11
N ALA A 65 -0.99 1.66 0.13
CA ALA A 65 -1.17 2.95 0.79
C ALA A 65 -0.07 3.98 0.47
N GLY A 66 0.87 3.64 -0.43
CA GLY A 66 1.88 4.57 -0.93
C GLY A 66 3.21 4.59 -0.19
N MET A 67 3.45 3.66 0.72
CA MET A 67 4.76 3.53 1.37
C MET A 67 5.79 2.88 0.45
N SER A 68 7.02 3.37 0.48
CA SER A 68 8.15 2.71 -0.16
C SER A 68 8.57 1.46 0.64
N LEU A 69 9.31 0.56 0.02
CA LEU A 69 9.87 -0.61 0.72
C LEU A 69 10.79 -0.20 1.87
N GLU A 70 11.55 0.86 1.69
CA GLU A 70 12.41 1.43 2.74
C GLU A 70 11.59 1.89 3.95
N GLN A 71 10.54 2.66 3.72
CA GLN A 71 9.63 3.13 4.78
C GLN A 71 8.94 1.95 5.49
N ILE A 72 8.53 0.95 4.74
CA ILE A 72 7.92 -0.27 5.30
C ILE A 72 8.93 -1.01 6.18
N GLY A 73 10.18 -1.11 5.75
CA GLY A 73 11.25 -1.72 6.54
C GLY A 73 11.46 -0.99 7.87
N ILE A 74 11.46 0.32 7.85
CA ILE A 74 11.57 1.16 9.05
C ILE A 74 10.35 0.97 9.95
N MET A 75 9.16 0.94 9.40
CA MET A 75 7.91 0.70 10.15
C MET A 75 7.93 -0.66 10.87
N LEU A 76 8.42 -1.70 10.20
CA LEU A 76 8.46 -3.07 10.74
C LEU A 76 9.59 -3.27 11.76
N ASP A 77 10.55 -2.39 11.82
CA ASP A 77 11.66 -2.43 12.78
C ASP A 77 11.34 -1.58 14.01
N ALA A 78 10.95 -2.22 15.09
CA ALA A 78 10.63 -1.54 16.34
C ALA A 78 11.81 -0.77 16.94
N GLY A 79 13.05 -1.14 16.59
CA GLY A 79 14.28 -0.49 17.05
C GLY A 79 14.79 0.64 16.17
N ALA A 80 14.15 0.90 15.03
CA ALA A 80 14.59 1.96 14.13
C ALA A 80 14.42 3.35 14.76
N ALA A 81 15.49 4.14 14.76
CA ALA A 81 15.50 5.44 15.42
C ALA A 81 14.51 6.44 14.82
N ASP A 82 14.27 6.37 13.53
CA ASP A 82 13.38 7.27 12.79
C ASP A 82 11.98 6.69 12.52
N ARG A 83 11.66 5.56 13.13
CA ARG A 83 10.37 4.88 12.95
C ARG A 83 9.19 5.79 13.27
N HIS A 84 9.25 6.49 14.38
CA HIS A 84 8.16 7.39 14.80
C HIS A 84 7.92 8.50 13.77
N ARG A 85 8.99 9.14 13.30
CA ARG A 85 8.92 10.19 12.28
C ARG A 85 8.31 9.65 10.96
N VAL A 86 8.76 8.49 10.49
CA VAL A 86 8.26 7.88 9.26
C VAL A 86 6.76 7.57 9.37
N LEU A 87 6.31 7.06 10.51
CA LEU A 87 4.89 6.77 10.73
C LEU A 87 4.04 8.04 10.78
N GLU A 88 4.52 9.09 11.45
CA GLU A 88 3.81 10.39 11.50
C GLU A 88 3.71 11.03 10.13
N GLU A 89 4.78 11.02 9.36
CA GLU A 89 4.79 11.55 7.98
C GLU A 89 3.82 10.78 7.08
N HIS A 90 3.77 9.46 7.23
CA HIS A 90 2.82 8.64 6.45
C HIS A 90 1.36 8.92 6.84
N ILE A 91 1.07 9.09 8.13
CA ILE A 91 -0.27 9.47 8.59
C ILE A 91 -0.67 10.83 7.99
N ALA A 92 0.22 11.81 8.02
CA ALA A 92 -0.04 13.13 7.41
C ALA A 92 -0.30 13.03 5.91
N ASP A 93 0.43 12.17 5.19
CA ASP A 93 0.21 11.90 3.77
C ASP A 93 -1.16 11.25 3.52
N LEU A 94 -1.54 10.28 4.35
CA LEU A 94 -2.85 9.65 4.26
C LEU A 94 -3.98 10.64 4.50
N ASP A 95 -3.86 11.49 5.51
CA ASP A 95 -4.85 12.54 5.81
C ASP A 95 -5.04 13.48 4.62
N ARG A 96 -3.94 13.90 3.99
CA ARG A 96 -3.97 14.74 2.80
C ARG A 96 -4.69 14.06 1.63
N ARG A 97 -4.38 12.80 1.36
CA ARG A 97 -5.03 12.03 0.29
C ARG A 97 -6.50 11.76 0.57
N MET A 98 -6.85 11.52 1.82
CA MET A 98 -8.25 11.35 2.23
C MET A 98 -9.04 12.65 1.98
N ALA A 99 -8.48 13.81 2.30
CA ALA A 99 -9.11 15.10 2.05
C ALA A 99 -9.29 15.37 0.55
N GLU A 100 -8.32 15.01 -0.28
CA GLU A 100 -8.41 15.11 -1.74
C GLU A 100 -9.50 14.20 -2.30
N MET A 101 -9.57 12.97 -1.82
CA MET A 101 -10.61 12.02 -2.21
C MET A 101 -12.00 12.50 -1.81
N GLU A 102 -12.15 13.09 -0.63
CA GLU A 102 -13.42 13.66 -0.18
C GLU A 102 -13.88 14.82 -1.10
N ARG A 103 -12.96 15.71 -1.47
CA ARG A 103 -13.25 16.78 -2.44
C ARG A 103 -13.69 16.23 -3.79
N SER A 104 -13.02 15.18 -4.28
CA SER A 104 -13.38 14.52 -5.53
C SER A 104 -14.77 13.88 -5.44
N ARG A 105 -15.08 13.26 -4.32
CA ARG A 105 -16.38 12.66 -4.05
C ARG A 105 -17.49 13.71 -4.07
N GLU A 106 -17.31 14.82 -3.37
CA GLU A 106 -18.26 15.93 -3.33
C GLU A 106 -18.52 16.49 -4.73
N MET A 107 -17.46 16.68 -5.51
CA MET A 107 -17.57 17.13 -6.89
C MET A 107 -18.35 16.14 -7.75
N THR A 108 -18.09 14.85 -7.60
CA THR A 108 -18.77 13.77 -8.33
C THR A 108 -20.25 13.68 -7.93
N GLU A 109 -20.57 13.80 -6.66
CA GLU A 109 -21.95 13.83 -6.16
C GLU A 109 -22.69 15.05 -6.73
N HIS A 110 -22.03 16.20 -6.79
CA HIS A 110 -22.62 17.37 -7.41
C HIS A 110 -22.88 17.15 -8.91
N ALA A 111 -21.99 16.48 -9.62
CA ALA A 111 -22.17 16.14 -11.03
C ALA A 111 -23.45 15.34 -11.29
N LEU A 112 -23.84 14.46 -10.38
CA LEU A 112 -25.09 13.70 -10.47
C LEU A 112 -26.33 14.59 -10.43
N ARG A 113 -26.25 15.76 -9.83
CA ARG A 113 -27.38 16.68 -9.60
C ARG A 113 -27.26 17.98 -10.37
N CYS A 114 -26.13 18.24 -11.00
CA CYS A 114 -25.88 19.48 -11.72
C CYS A 114 -26.71 19.55 -12.99
N ARG A 115 -27.41 20.70 -13.20
CA ARG A 115 -28.22 20.96 -14.39
C ARG A 115 -27.50 21.83 -15.40
N ALA A 116 -26.24 22.16 -15.18
CA ALA A 116 -25.46 22.91 -16.15
C ALA A 116 -25.24 22.08 -17.40
N HIS A 117 -25.37 22.72 -18.58
CA HIS A 117 -25.08 22.07 -19.86
C HIS A 117 -23.61 21.69 -20.00
N ASP A 118 -22.73 22.48 -19.39
CA ASP A 118 -21.30 22.25 -19.37
C ASP A 118 -20.83 22.44 -17.93
N ILE A 119 -20.24 21.39 -17.38
CA ILE A 119 -19.68 21.38 -16.03
C ILE A 119 -18.68 22.53 -15.83
N ALA A 120 -17.90 22.86 -16.86
CA ALA A 120 -16.90 23.92 -16.78
C ALA A 120 -17.52 25.31 -16.55
N THR A 121 -18.82 25.50 -16.80
CA THR A 121 -19.53 26.75 -16.54
C THR A 121 -20.19 26.80 -15.17
N CYS A 122 -20.26 25.70 -14.47
CA CYS A 122 -20.88 25.63 -13.16
C CYS A 122 -20.00 26.30 -12.08
N PRO A 123 -20.51 27.29 -11.32
CA PRO A 123 -19.73 27.97 -10.30
C PRO A 123 -19.16 27.03 -9.24
N ARG A 124 -19.89 25.97 -8.89
CA ARG A 124 -19.46 24.99 -7.89
C ARG A 124 -18.27 24.16 -8.35
N PHE A 125 -18.26 23.75 -9.63
CA PHE A 125 -17.09 23.09 -10.21
C PHE A 125 -15.91 24.04 -10.35
N LYS A 126 -16.14 25.30 -10.71
CA LYS A 126 -15.08 26.32 -10.76
C LYS A 126 -14.42 26.50 -9.39
N ASP A 127 -15.20 26.56 -8.33
CA ASP A 127 -14.70 26.66 -6.96
C ASP A 127 -13.90 25.41 -6.55
N ALA A 128 -14.40 24.23 -6.91
CA ALA A 128 -13.76 22.96 -6.56
C ALA A 128 -12.36 22.77 -7.19
N VAL A 129 -12.07 23.45 -8.30
CA VAL A 129 -10.79 23.36 -9.01
C VAL A 129 -10.02 24.68 -9.05
N ALA A 130 -10.46 25.68 -8.29
CA ALA A 130 -9.90 27.03 -8.34
C ALA A 130 -8.40 27.07 -8.01
N ASP A 131 -7.95 26.26 -7.08
CA ASP A 131 -6.54 26.11 -6.71
C ASP A 131 -5.68 25.61 -7.87
N LEU A 132 -6.17 24.64 -8.62
CA LEU A 132 -5.49 24.09 -9.81
C LEU A 132 -5.45 25.13 -10.94
N VAL A 133 -6.55 25.85 -11.16
CA VAL A 133 -6.64 26.90 -12.18
C VAL A 133 -5.68 28.05 -11.85
N ALA A 134 -5.50 28.37 -10.58
CA ALA A 134 -4.56 29.38 -10.12
C ALA A 134 -3.08 28.96 -10.18
N GLY A 135 -2.77 27.76 -10.68
CA GLY A 135 -1.41 27.27 -10.81
C GLY A 135 -0.89 26.45 -9.62
N GLY A 136 -1.79 25.83 -8.88
CA GLY A 136 -1.45 24.90 -7.79
C GLY A 136 -0.62 23.73 -8.26
N SER A 137 0.13 23.12 -7.33
CA SER A 137 1.07 22.04 -7.58
C SER A 137 0.43 20.82 -8.27
N ARG A 138 0.96 20.45 -9.42
CA ARG A 138 0.57 19.26 -10.17
C ARG A 138 1.20 17.96 -9.63
N ALA A 139 1.94 18.02 -8.53
CA ALA A 139 2.77 16.92 -8.05
C ALA A 139 1.99 15.64 -7.67
N HIS A 140 0.67 15.70 -7.62
CA HIS A 140 -0.18 14.60 -7.19
C HIS A 140 -1.08 14.00 -8.28
N TRP A 141 -1.00 14.49 -9.52
CA TRP A 141 -1.93 14.11 -10.59
C TRP A 141 -1.29 13.34 -11.76
N ALA A 142 -0.01 13.06 -11.63
CA ALA A 142 0.72 12.27 -12.62
C ALA A 142 0.84 10.81 -12.22
#